data_84ff8915c2388e46b078323c42a32621
#
_entry.id   84ff8915c2388e46b078323c42a32621
#
_cell.length_a   1.000
_cell.length_b   1.000
_cell.length_c   1.000
_cell.angle_alpha   90.00
_cell.angle_beta   90.00
_cell.angle_gamma   90.00
#
_symmetry.space_group_name_H-M   'P 1'
#
loop_
_entity.id
_entity.type
_entity.pdbx_description
1 polymer ?
#
loop_
_entity_poly.entity_id
_entity_poly.type
_entity_poly.pdbx_seq_one_letter_code
_entity_poly.pdbx_strand_id
1 'polypeptide(L)'
;LSPTTPKEIATRFGELRREMDRFVIGHDAVKTGLLLGLMAREHIYVEGPPGMAKTMLAELVATASNLRFYLYQFHRDTRLAELVGDIVIQRQPQGDHGEVIVQSIQKGGVLTAELCVLDDISRSPGEALNVLLRVLNERQFQTERIPLLTAIATSNPTVDDYYNEPLDPANLDRFTIQIRSTGLIQDNQWKDVRQVIDLYSDSQFSEEITPEPVMSRELFDQSYSLLHKVEVPDLVKRGLIDLLTRFVNQFRLDPSNSLITDRSFLVKTVKILKAQALMNGRMQVLPEDLSVLSYLTTFRVPEEIHRNMPALIAETLQRVGE
;
A
#
# COMPACT_ATOMS: atom_id res chain seq x y z
N LEU A 1 -22.32 20.59 -2.07
CA LEU A 1 -21.78 19.62 -1.11
C LEU A 1 -20.98 20.39 -0.07
N SER A 2 -21.32 20.22 1.21
CA SER A 2 -20.53 20.79 2.30
C SER A 2 -19.10 20.24 2.26
N PRO A 3 -18.07 21.04 2.57
CA PRO A 3 -16.71 20.54 2.57
C PRO A 3 -16.54 19.45 3.64
N THR A 4 -15.99 18.31 3.26
CA THR A 4 -15.71 17.21 4.17
C THR A 4 -14.74 17.65 5.27
N THR A 5 -15.07 17.34 6.51
CA THR A 5 -14.24 17.70 7.67
C THR A 5 -13.22 16.60 7.99
N PRO A 6 -12.10 16.91 8.67
CA PRO A 6 -11.14 15.90 9.11
C PRO A 6 -11.77 14.80 9.98
N LYS A 7 -12.74 15.17 10.83
CA LYS A 7 -13.48 14.21 11.68
C LYS A 7 -14.33 13.26 10.86
N GLU A 8 -14.99 13.75 9.82
CA GLU A 8 -15.78 12.92 8.91
C GLU A 8 -14.90 11.93 8.16
N ILE A 9 -13.74 12.37 7.67
CA ILE A 9 -12.74 11.49 7.04
C ILE A 9 -12.31 10.40 8.01
N ALA A 10 -11.94 10.75 9.24
CA ALA A 10 -11.56 9.77 10.27
C ALA A 10 -12.69 8.78 10.56
N THR A 11 -13.93 9.22 10.63
CA THR A 11 -15.10 8.36 10.82
C THR A 11 -15.24 7.35 9.67
N ARG A 12 -15.15 7.82 8.43
CA ARG A 12 -15.27 6.94 7.24
C ARG A 12 -14.12 5.94 7.12
N PHE A 13 -12.89 6.34 7.39
CA PHE A 13 -11.76 5.39 7.44
C PHE A 13 -11.90 4.42 8.62
N GLY A 14 -12.48 4.84 9.75
CA GLY A 14 -12.85 3.96 10.86
C GLY A 14 -13.95 2.95 10.48
N GLU A 15 -14.90 3.33 9.64
CA GLU A 15 -15.92 2.42 9.08
C GLU A 15 -15.26 1.40 8.14
N LEU A 16 -14.38 1.85 7.25
CA LEU A 16 -13.62 0.96 6.37
C LEU A 16 -12.79 -0.05 7.18
N ARG A 17 -12.17 0.40 8.29
CA ARG A 17 -11.47 -0.50 9.20
C ARG A 17 -12.39 -1.54 9.81
N ARG A 18 -13.58 -1.15 10.27
CA ARG A 18 -14.57 -2.06 10.86
C ARG A 18 -15.06 -3.09 9.85
N GLU A 19 -15.23 -2.73 8.57
CA GLU A 19 -15.54 -3.72 7.54
C GLU A 19 -14.45 -4.77 7.40
N MET A 20 -13.18 -4.38 7.45
CA MET A 20 -12.08 -5.35 7.44
C MET A 20 -12.10 -6.25 8.68
N ASP A 21 -12.41 -5.68 9.86
CA ASP A 21 -12.44 -6.39 11.13
C ASP A 21 -13.60 -7.41 11.23
N ARG A 22 -14.67 -7.24 10.45
CA ARG A 22 -15.78 -8.21 10.36
C ARG A 22 -15.35 -9.55 9.77
N PHE A 23 -14.41 -9.57 8.86
CA PHE A 23 -14.03 -10.77 8.09
C PHE A 23 -12.64 -11.31 8.48
N VAL A 24 -11.74 -10.45 8.89
CA VAL A 24 -10.37 -10.84 9.24
C VAL A 24 -10.04 -10.37 10.65
N ILE A 25 -9.81 -11.32 11.53
CA ILE A 25 -9.39 -11.06 12.91
C ILE A 25 -7.88 -10.80 12.96
N GLY A 26 -7.44 -9.83 13.76
CA GLY A 26 -6.03 -9.48 13.90
C GLY A 26 -5.44 -8.78 12.66
N HIS A 27 -4.16 -9.00 12.41
CA HIS A 27 -3.41 -8.39 11.30
C HIS A 27 -3.47 -6.86 11.27
N ASP A 28 -3.45 -6.22 12.44
CA ASP A 28 -3.65 -4.78 12.63
C ASP A 28 -2.64 -3.93 11.84
N ALA A 29 -1.40 -4.37 11.77
CA ALA A 29 -0.36 -3.68 11.00
C ALA A 29 -0.69 -3.64 9.50
N VAL A 30 -1.17 -4.77 8.94
CA VAL A 30 -1.56 -4.84 7.53
C VAL A 30 -2.74 -3.92 7.26
N LYS A 31 -3.80 -4.02 8.07
CA LYS A 31 -4.99 -3.17 7.94
C LYS A 31 -4.66 -1.68 8.02
N THR A 32 -3.85 -1.28 9.02
CA THR A 32 -3.43 0.12 9.17
C THR A 32 -2.60 0.59 7.97
N GLY A 33 -1.67 -0.23 7.51
CA GLY A 33 -0.87 0.11 6.33
C GLY A 33 -1.69 0.24 5.06
N LEU A 34 -2.70 -0.63 4.85
CA LEU A 34 -3.64 -0.52 3.73
C LEU A 34 -4.41 0.81 3.76
N LEU A 35 -4.92 1.20 4.93
CA LEU A 35 -5.65 2.46 5.08
C LEU A 35 -4.75 3.68 4.89
N LEU A 36 -3.52 3.65 5.42
CA LEU A 36 -2.53 4.72 5.21
C LEU A 36 -2.17 4.87 3.73
N GLY A 37 -1.95 3.76 3.04
CA GLY A 37 -1.66 3.77 1.61
C GLY A 37 -2.79 4.32 0.76
N LEU A 38 -4.03 3.96 1.06
CA LEU A 38 -5.22 4.51 0.42
C LEU A 38 -5.35 6.02 0.65
N MET A 39 -5.24 6.48 1.92
CA MET A 39 -5.31 7.89 2.27
C MET A 39 -4.22 8.70 1.56
N ALA A 40 -3.00 8.20 1.57
CA ALA A 40 -1.86 8.87 0.99
C ALA A 40 -1.74 8.70 -0.53
N ARG A 41 -2.54 7.82 -1.15
CA ARG A 41 -2.37 7.40 -2.55
C ARG A 41 -0.96 6.87 -2.82
N GLU A 42 -0.45 6.06 -1.91
CA GLU A 42 0.84 5.41 -2.02
C GLU A 42 0.67 3.90 -2.20
N HIS A 43 1.62 3.28 -2.90
CA HIS A 43 1.58 1.85 -3.14
C HIS A 43 2.05 1.07 -1.90
N ILE A 44 1.48 -0.13 -1.73
CA ILE A 44 1.64 -0.95 -0.54
C ILE A 44 2.17 -2.32 -0.97
N TYR A 45 3.17 -2.82 -0.25
CA TYR A 45 3.70 -4.17 -0.40
C TYR A 45 3.55 -4.93 0.90
N VAL A 46 2.94 -6.12 0.82
CA VAL A 46 2.71 -7.00 1.97
C VAL A 46 3.36 -8.35 1.72
N GLU A 47 4.42 -8.65 2.45
CA GLU A 47 5.07 -9.96 2.45
C GLU A 47 4.61 -10.79 3.64
N GLY A 48 4.36 -12.05 3.43
CA GLY A 48 4.02 -12.99 4.51
C GLY A 48 3.71 -14.39 3.99
N PRO A 49 3.77 -15.41 4.84
CA PRO A 49 3.46 -16.78 4.48
C PRO A 49 2.07 -16.93 3.84
N PRO A 50 1.82 -17.99 3.08
CA PRO A 50 0.47 -18.30 2.60
C PRO A 50 -0.49 -18.53 3.78
N GLY A 51 -1.77 -18.25 3.58
CA GLY A 51 -2.80 -18.39 4.63
C GLY A 51 -2.92 -17.20 5.60
N MET A 52 -2.17 -16.10 5.38
CA MET A 52 -2.20 -14.89 6.21
C MET A 52 -3.27 -13.87 5.78
N ALA A 53 -4.29 -14.27 5.07
CA ALA A 53 -5.38 -13.41 4.58
C ALA A 53 -4.91 -12.14 3.81
N LYS A 54 -3.69 -12.11 3.25
CA LYS A 54 -3.15 -10.94 2.53
C LYS A 54 -4.05 -10.51 1.37
N THR A 55 -4.33 -11.45 0.47
CA THR A 55 -5.18 -11.24 -0.71
C THR A 55 -6.60 -10.88 -0.28
N MET A 56 -7.15 -11.61 0.69
CA MET A 56 -8.47 -11.36 1.25
C MET A 56 -8.58 -9.94 1.82
N LEU A 57 -7.60 -9.46 2.60
CA LEU A 57 -7.59 -8.09 3.11
C LEU A 57 -7.51 -7.04 2.00
N ALA A 58 -6.74 -7.31 0.94
CA ALA A 58 -6.66 -6.43 -0.21
C ALA A 58 -7.98 -6.35 -0.98
N GLU A 59 -8.67 -7.48 -1.16
CA GLU A 59 -10.00 -7.54 -1.79
C GLU A 59 -11.07 -6.87 -0.93
N LEU A 60 -11.06 -7.10 0.38
CA LEU A 60 -11.98 -6.47 1.32
C LEU A 60 -11.88 -4.95 1.27
N VAL A 61 -10.66 -4.42 1.35
CA VAL A 61 -10.46 -2.98 1.29
C VAL A 61 -10.83 -2.41 -0.08
N ALA A 62 -10.58 -3.13 -1.15
CA ALA A 62 -10.95 -2.71 -2.50
C ALA A 62 -12.48 -2.61 -2.65
N THR A 63 -13.21 -3.64 -2.22
CA THR A 63 -14.68 -3.69 -2.32
C THR A 63 -15.32 -2.66 -1.39
N ALA A 64 -14.91 -2.60 -0.12
CA ALA A 64 -15.47 -1.66 0.85
C ALA A 64 -15.13 -0.18 0.52
N SER A 65 -14.06 0.05 -0.24
CA SER A 65 -13.71 1.38 -0.76
C SER A 65 -14.59 1.85 -1.89
N ASN A 66 -15.41 0.98 -2.48
CA ASN A 66 -16.26 1.26 -3.63
C ASN A 66 -15.49 1.90 -4.81
N LEU A 67 -14.28 1.45 -5.02
CA LEU A 67 -13.41 1.83 -6.13
C LEU A 67 -13.45 0.76 -7.22
N ARG A 68 -13.28 1.18 -8.47
CA ARG A 68 -13.05 0.21 -9.54
C ARG A 68 -11.72 -0.46 -9.31
N PHE A 69 -11.72 -1.73 -8.95
CA PHE A 69 -10.50 -2.46 -8.70
C PHE A 69 -10.21 -3.52 -9.77
N TYR A 70 -8.94 -3.81 -9.91
CA TYR A 70 -8.42 -4.88 -10.75
C TYR A 70 -7.58 -5.81 -9.87
N LEU A 71 -7.92 -7.09 -9.86
CA LEU A 71 -7.17 -8.12 -9.17
C LEU A 71 -6.46 -8.98 -10.21
N TYR A 72 -5.16 -9.20 -10.01
CA TYR A 72 -4.38 -10.08 -10.86
C TYR A 72 -3.42 -10.91 -10.01
N GLN A 73 -3.47 -12.23 -10.20
CA GLN A 73 -2.53 -13.18 -9.59
C GLN A 73 -1.41 -13.50 -10.56
N PHE A 74 -0.17 -13.17 -10.18
CA PHE A 74 0.99 -13.35 -11.03
C PHE A 74 1.43 -14.81 -11.11
N HIS A 75 1.92 -15.16 -12.29
CA HIS A 75 2.55 -16.43 -12.59
C HIS A 75 3.73 -16.22 -13.55
N ARG A 76 4.56 -17.25 -13.75
CA ARG A 76 5.78 -17.14 -14.55
C ARG A 76 5.57 -16.77 -16.01
N ASP A 77 4.40 -17.04 -16.55
CA ASP A 77 4.05 -16.78 -17.95
C ASP A 77 3.18 -15.51 -18.11
N THR A 78 3.06 -14.68 -17.05
CA THR A 78 2.31 -13.41 -17.09
C THR A 78 2.82 -12.52 -18.20
N ARG A 79 1.90 -12.05 -19.04
CA ARG A 79 2.20 -11.16 -20.17
C ARG A 79 1.72 -9.76 -19.88
N LEU A 80 2.43 -8.77 -20.42
CA LEU A 80 2.05 -7.37 -20.26
C LEU A 80 0.61 -7.08 -20.74
N ALA A 81 0.17 -7.73 -21.82
CA ALA A 81 -1.19 -7.58 -22.36
C ALA A 81 -2.29 -7.93 -21.33
N GLU A 82 -2.05 -8.92 -20.48
CA GLU A 82 -2.99 -9.30 -19.42
C GLU A 82 -3.14 -8.20 -18.35
N LEU A 83 -2.12 -7.37 -18.18
CA LEU A 83 -2.08 -6.30 -17.17
C LEU A 83 -2.63 -4.97 -17.71
N VAL A 84 -2.41 -4.67 -18.98
CA VAL A 84 -2.72 -3.34 -19.55
C VAL A 84 -3.86 -3.36 -20.58
N GLY A 85 -4.27 -4.55 -21.04
CA GLY A 85 -5.29 -4.75 -22.06
C GLY A 85 -4.72 -5.20 -23.41
N ASP A 86 -5.62 -5.56 -24.32
CA ASP A 86 -5.28 -6.20 -25.60
C ASP A 86 -4.94 -5.20 -26.70
N ILE A 87 -4.07 -5.63 -27.60
CA ILE A 87 -3.78 -4.91 -28.83
C ILE A 87 -4.88 -5.22 -29.86
N VAL A 88 -5.64 -4.22 -30.25
CA VAL A 88 -6.67 -4.32 -31.27
C VAL A 88 -6.16 -3.72 -32.57
N ILE A 89 -6.25 -4.50 -33.62
CA ILE A 89 -5.93 -4.08 -35.00
C ILE A 89 -7.24 -3.74 -35.69
N GLN A 90 -7.42 -2.47 -36.02
CA GLN A 90 -8.60 -1.99 -36.75
C GLN A 90 -8.19 -1.55 -38.15
N ARG A 91 -8.98 -1.97 -39.14
CA ARG A 91 -8.88 -1.45 -40.50
C ARG A 91 -9.82 -0.26 -40.63
N GLN A 92 -9.29 0.90 -40.92
CA GLN A 92 -10.08 2.11 -41.13
C GLN A 92 -9.99 2.50 -42.65
N PRO A 93 -11.11 2.71 -43.32
CA PRO A 93 -11.09 3.20 -44.70
C PRO A 93 -10.50 4.60 -44.70
N GLN A 94 -9.52 4.84 -45.60
CA GLN A 94 -8.89 6.13 -45.78
C GLN A 94 -9.26 6.67 -47.20
N GLY A 95 -10.40 7.36 -47.28
CA GLY A 95 -10.89 7.92 -48.54
C GLY A 95 -11.19 6.84 -49.62
N ASP A 96 -11.16 7.25 -50.89
CA ASP A 96 -11.51 6.40 -52.04
C ASP A 96 -10.44 5.35 -52.42
N HIS A 97 -9.26 5.36 -51.83
CA HIS A 97 -8.11 4.61 -52.34
C HIS A 97 -7.29 3.80 -51.32
N GLY A 98 -7.84 3.40 -50.19
CA GLY A 98 -7.06 2.53 -49.31
C GLY A 98 -7.66 2.26 -47.95
N GLU A 99 -7.08 1.27 -47.27
CA GLU A 99 -7.34 0.96 -45.85
C GLU A 99 -6.09 1.27 -45.04
N VAL A 100 -6.23 1.93 -43.91
CA VAL A 100 -5.15 2.11 -42.93
C VAL A 100 -5.35 1.09 -41.82
N ILE A 101 -4.29 0.36 -41.51
CA ILE A 101 -4.28 -0.54 -40.32
C ILE A 101 -3.88 0.32 -39.13
N VAL A 102 -4.83 0.57 -38.24
CA VAL A 102 -4.59 1.26 -36.97
C VAL A 102 -4.45 0.21 -35.88
N GLN A 103 -3.30 0.20 -35.25
CA GLN A 103 -3.06 -0.60 -34.06
C GLN A 103 -3.33 0.27 -32.81
N SER A 104 -4.27 -0.15 -31.99
CA SER A 104 -4.61 0.53 -30.75
C SER A 104 -4.64 -0.47 -29.58
N ILE A 105 -4.42 0.02 -28.37
CA ILE A 105 -4.57 -0.79 -27.15
C ILE A 105 -5.98 -0.56 -26.63
N GLN A 106 -6.76 -1.64 -26.55
CA GLN A 106 -8.01 -1.63 -25.82
C GLN A 106 -7.66 -1.69 -24.34
N LYS A 107 -7.65 -0.52 -23.70
CA LYS A 107 -7.24 -0.38 -22.28
C LYS A 107 -8.07 -1.27 -21.37
N GLY A 108 -7.41 -1.97 -20.49
CA GLY A 108 -8.00 -2.83 -19.47
C GLY A 108 -7.11 -2.93 -18.24
N GLY A 109 -7.49 -3.78 -17.32
CA GLY A 109 -6.67 -4.08 -16.13
C GLY A 109 -6.24 -2.83 -15.37
N VAL A 110 -4.94 -2.71 -15.16
CA VAL A 110 -4.31 -1.60 -14.41
C VAL A 110 -4.63 -0.23 -14.99
N LEU A 111 -4.83 -0.12 -16.32
CA LEU A 111 -5.04 1.17 -16.98
C LEU A 111 -6.41 1.79 -16.71
N THR A 112 -7.39 0.99 -16.27
CA THR A 112 -8.76 1.43 -16.01
C THR A 112 -9.15 1.39 -14.54
N ALA A 113 -8.36 0.72 -13.71
CA ALA A 113 -8.61 0.54 -12.30
C ALA A 113 -8.21 1.78 -11.47
N GLU A 114 -8.94 2.01 -10.40
CA GLU A 114 -8.64 3.01 -9.36
C GLU A 114 -7.83 2.40 -8.22
N LEU A 115 -7.95 1.08 -8.04
CA LEU A 115 -7.17 0.28 -7.11
C LEU A 115 -6.75 -1.02 -7.78
N CYS A 116 -5.48 -1.39 -7.65
CA CYS A 116 -4.97 -2.67 -8.14
C CYS A 116 -4.58 -3.57 -6.97
N VAL A 117 -5.01 -4.83 -7.03
CA VAL A 117 -4.54 -5.91 -6.17
C VAL A 117 -3.66 -6.83 -7.01
N LEU A 118 -2.39 -6.89 -6.68
CA LEU A 118 -1.33 -7.54 -7.42
C LEU A 118 -0.79 -8.71 -6.58
N ASP A 119 -1.45 -9.85 -6.71
CA ASP A 119 -1.19 -11.02 -5.88
C ASP A 119 0.01 -11.83 -6.38
N ASP A 120 0.87 -12.29 -5.45
CA ASP A 120 2.09 -13.03 -5.75
C ASP A 120 3.03 -12.31 -6.76
N ILE A 121 3.21 -10.99 -6.59
CA ILE A 121 3.97 -10.14 -7.53
C ILE A 121 5.42 -10.64 -7.78
N SER A 122 6.01 -11.34 -6.82
CA SER A 122 7.34 -11.95 -6.92
C SER A 122 7.43 -13.07 -7.98
N ARG A 123 6.30 -13.55 -8.48
CA ARG A 123 6.25 -14.54 -9.58
C ARG A 123 6.23 -13.91 -10.97
N SER A 124 6.15 -12.59 -11.04
CA SER A 124 6.08 -11.87 -12.31
C SER A 124 7.39 -11.99 -13.10
N PRO A 125 7.33 -12.24 -14.42
CA PRO A 125 8.51 -12.07 -15.28
C PRO A 125 9.06 -10.65 -15.18
N GLY A 126 10.38 -10.50 -15.09
CA GLY A 126 11.04 -9.21 -14.88
C GLY A 126 10.68 -8.16 -15.92
N GLU A 127 10.49 -8.56 -17.19
CA GLU A 127 10.09 -7.65 -18.25
C GLU A 127 8.70 -7.04 -18.02
N ALA A 128 7.70 -7.88 -17.74
CA ALA A 128 6.33 -7.43 -17.44
C ALA A 128 6.29 -6.60 -16.15
N LEU A 129 7.03 -7.02 -15.13
CA LEU A 129 7.12 -6.33 -13.85
C LEU A 129 7.69 -4.90 -13.99
N ASN A 130 8.77 -4.72 -14.73
CA ASN A 130 9.40 -3.42 -14.89
C ASN A 130 8.47 -2.40 -15.57
N VAL A 131 7.74 -2.82 -16.61
CA VAL A 131 6.76 -1.96 -17.29
C VAL A 131 5.61 -1.64 -16.34
N LEU A 132 5.06 -2.65 -15.65
CA LEU A 132 3.99 -2.45 -14.68
C LEU A 132 4.37 -1.46 -13.59
N LEU A 133 5.51 -1.67 -12.92
CA LEU A 133 5.95 -0.81 -11.82
C LEU A 133 6.22 0.63 -12.27
N ARG A 134 6.65 0.81 -13.52
CA ARG A 134 6.76 2.15 -14.12
C ARG A 134 5.38 2.79 -14.26
N VAL A 135 4.40 2.07 -14.84
CA VAL A 135 3.02 2.55 -14.99
C VAL A 135 2.40 2.92 -13.64
N LEU A 136 2.59 2.09 -12.62
CA LEU A 136 2.11 2.37 -11.27
C LEU A 136 2.73 3.65 -10.70
N ASN A 137 4.04 3.78 -10.78
CA ASN A 137 4.77 4.89 -10.17
C ASN A 137 4.50 6.24 -10.88
N GLU A 138 4.49 6.24 -12.19
CA GLU A 138 4.22 7.43 -13.00
C GLU A 138 2.72 7.76 -13.08
N ARG A 139 1.84 6.80 -12.74
CA ARG A 139 0.38 6.84 -12.96
C ARG A 139 0.03 7.27 -14.38
N GLN A 140 0.81 6.77 -15.30
CA GLN A 140 0.74 7.11 -16.72
C GLN A 140 1.13 5.90 -17.57
N PHE A 141 0.42 5.70 -18.66
CA PHE A 141 0.79 4.75 -19.69
C PHE A 141 0.91 5.48 -21.02
N GLN A 142 2.06 5.37 -21.67
CA GLN A 142 2.44 6.21 -22.82
C GLN A 142 2.33 7.71 -22.46
N THR A 143 1.38 8.43 -23.04
CA THR A 143 1.15 9.87 -22.79
C THR A 143 -0.08 10.14 -21.94
N GLU A 144 -0.84 9.10 -21.55
CA GLU A 144 -2.13 9.27 -20.88
C GLU A 144 -2.06 8.90 -19.40
N ARG A 145 -2.68 9.72 -18.57
CA ARG A 145 -2.84 9.45 -17.15
C ARG A 145 -3.88 8.35 -16.91
N ILE A 146 -3.59 7.49 -15.94
CA ILE A 146 -4.50 6.44 -15.48
C ILE A 146 -5.22 6.88 -14.18
N PRO A 147 -6.43 6.35 -13.92
CA PRO A 147 -7.20 6.75 -12.74
C PRO A 147 -6.70 6.18 -11.41
N LEU A 148 -5.60 5.44 -11.42
CA LEU A 148 -5.07 4.69 -10.28
C LEU A 148 -4.79 5.59 -9.06
N LEU A 149 -5.37 5.22 -7.93
CA LEU A 149 -5.06 5.81 -6.62
C LEU A 149 -3.91 5.07 -5.95
N THR A 150 -4.05 3.75 -5.81
CA THR A 150 -3.03 2.92 -5.17
C THR A 150 -3.00 1.50 -5.74
N ALA A 151 -1.89 0.82 -5.54
CA ALA A 151 -1.75 -0.61 -5.79
C ALA A 151 -1.32 -1.30 -4.49
N ILE A 152 -1.91 -2.46 -4.24
CA ILE A 152 -1.58 -3.36 -3.13
C ILE A 152 -0.94 -4.59 -3.76
N ALA A 153 0.33 -4.79 -3.51
CA ALA A 153 1.05 -5.97 -3.95
C ALA A 153 1.25 -6.93 -2.79
N THR A 154 1.04 -8.21 -3.03
CA THR A 154 1.33 -9.26 -2.04
C THR A 154 2.45 -10.16 -2.54
N SER A 155 3.17 -10.77 -1.63
CA SER A 155 4.19 -11.77 -1.90
C SER A 155 4.30 -12.77 -0.77
N ASN A 156 4.78 -13.96 -1.08
CA ASN A 156 5.23 -14.90 -0.08
C ASN A 156 6.72 -14.65 0.21
N PRO A 157 7.21 -14.94 1.45
CA PRO A 157 8.60 -14.75 1.78
C PRO A 157 9.49 -15.67 0.93
N THR A 158 10.70 -15.20 0.67
CA THR A 158 11.72 -15.98 -0.03
C THR A 158 12.35 -16.95 0.97
N VAL A 159 11.84 -18.16 1.03
CA VAL A 159 12.43 -19.29 1.72
C VAL A 159 12.71 -20.38 0.68
N ASP A 160 13.67 -21.25 0.93
CA ASP A 160 14.13 -22.27 -0.03
C ASP A 160 13.00 -23.15 -0.59
N ASP A 161 11.90 -23.28 0.13
CA ASP A 161 10.73 -24.08 -0.27
C ASP A 161 9.75 -23.35 -1.20
N TYR A 162 9.86 -22.03 -1.34
CA TYR A 162 9.03 -21.23 -2.23
C TYR A 162 9.86 -20.76 -3.43
N TYR A 163 9.51 -21.17 -4.63
CA TYR A 163 10.12 -20.71 -5.88
C TYR A 163 9.75 -19.24 -6.18
N ASN A 164 10.08 -18.34 -5.25
CA ASN A 164 9.87 -16.92 -5.39
C ASN A 164 11.22 -16.22 -5.51
N GLU A 165 11.37 -15.38 -6.50
CA GLU A 165 12.50 -14.46 -6.57
C GLU A 165 12.11 -13.20 -5.77
N PRO A 166 12.95 -12.72 -4.82
CA PRO A 166 12.67 -11.49 -4.12
C PRO A 166 12.62 -10.34 -5.12
N LEU A 167 11.70 -9.37 -4.87
CA LEU A 167 11.76 -8.12 -5.61
C LEU A 167 13.10 -7.44 -5.33
N ASP A 168 13.75 -6.98 -6.39
CA ASP A 168 14.96 -6.19 -6.22
C ASP A 168 14.68 -4.91 -5.42
N PRO A 169 15.70 -4.34 -4.74
CA PRO A 169 15.55 -3.17 -3.91
C PRO A 169 14.94 -1.96 -4.63
N ALA A 170 15.25 -1.75 -5.90
CA ALA A 170 14.71 -0.64 -6.68
C ALA A 170 13.21 -0.81 -6.96
N ASN A 171 12.76 -2.04 -7.15
CA ASN A 171 11.36 -2.38 -7.31
C ASN A 171 10.59 -2.27 -5.98
N LEU A 172 11.19 -2.71 -4.87
CA LEU A 172 10.62 -2.54 -3.54
C LEU A 172 10.47 -1.07 -3.14
N ASP A 173 11.42 -0.19 -3.51
CA ASP A 173 11.31 1.24 -3.18
C ASP A 173 10.10 1.93 -3.82
N ARG A 174 9.53 1.36 -4.87
CA ARG A 174 8.29 1.89 -5.49
C ARG A 174 7.07 1.74 -4.58
N PHE A 175 7.10 0.80 -3.65
CA PHE A 175 6.08 0.63 -2.62
C PHE A 175 6.46 1.42 -1.38
N THR A 176 5.72 2.50 -1.13
CA THR A 176 6.00 3.38 0.01
C THR A 176 5.80 2.67 1.33
N ILE A 177 4.68 1.98 1.47
CA ILE A 177 4.34 1.18 2.65
C ILE A 177 4.76 -0.25 2.39
N GLN A 178 5.55 -0.79 3.31
CA GLN A 178 6.10 -2.13 3.24
C GLN A 178 5.82 -2.83 4.57
N ILE A 179 5.19 -3.99 4.51
CA ILE A 179 4.74 -4.70 5.70
C ILE A 179 5.19 -6.16 5.59
N ARG A 180 5.82 -6.65 6.65
CA ARG A 180 6.02 -8.08 6.84
C ARG A 180 4.92 -8.57 7.76
N SER A 181 4.01 -9.38 7.21
CA SER A 181 2.93 -10.01 7.96
C SER A 181 3.41 -11.33 8.52
N THR A 182 3.26 -11.49 9.82
CA THR A 182 3.52 -12.74 10.55
C THR A 182 2.19 -13.37 10.98
N GLY A 183 2.20 -14.68 11.27
CA GLY A 183 1.00 -15.38 11.67
C GLY A 183 0.57 -15.07 13.09
N LEU A 184 -0.73 -15.08 13.36
CA LEU A 184 -1.26 -14.91 14.72
C LEU A 184 -0.68 -15.93 15.70
N ILE A 185 -0.43 -17.16 15.24
CA ILE A 185 0.15 -18.24 16.05
C ILE A 185 1.64 -17.94 16.31
N GLN A 186 2.39 -17.55 15.29
CA GLN A 186 3.82 -17.22 15.41
C GLN A 186 4.06 -16.00 16.31
N ASP A 187 3.15 -15.05 16.28
CA ASP A 187 3.20 -13.85 17.12
C ASP A 187 2.59 -14.06 18.53
N ASN A 188 2.18 -15.28 18.84
CA ASN A 188 1.52 -15.62 20.12
C ASN A 188 0.27 -14.79 20.42
N GLN A 189 -0.47 -14.38 19.38
CA GLN A 189 -1.71 -13.62 19.52
C GLN A 189 -2.90 -14.53 19.86
N TRP A 190 -2.81 -15.25 20.97
CA TRP A 190 -3.77 -16.30 21.34
C TRP A 190 -5.20 -15.82 21.51
N LYS A 191 -5.39 -14.54 21.85
CA LYS A 191 -6.72 -13.92 21.90
C LYS A 191 -7.35 -13.88 20.52
N ASP A 192 -6.59 -13.45 19.51
CA ASP A 192 -7.06 -13.34 18.13
C ASP A 192 -7.24 -14.74 17.51
N VAL A 193 -6.32 -15.66 17.80
CA VAL A 193 -6.47 -17.07 17.40
C VAL A 193 -7.80 -17.64 17.91
N ARG A 194 -8.14 -17.39 19.18
CA ARG A 194 -9.41 -17.83 19.76
C ARG A 194 -10.60 -17.19 19.04
N GLN A 195 -10.55 -15.89 18.76
CA GLN A 195 -11.61 -15.19 18.04
C GLN A 195 -11.82 -15.76 16.63
N VAL A 196 -10.74 -16.14 15.93
CA VAL A 196 -10.85 -16.83 14.63
C VAL A 196 -11.58 -18.14 14.77
N ILE A 197 -11.22 -18.97 15.78
CA ILE A 197 -11.88 -20.24 16.03
C ILE A 197 -13.36 -20.03 16.35
N ASP A 198 -13.68 -19.07 17.22
CA ASP A 198 -15.05 -18.76 17.62
C ASP A 198 -15.89 -18.30 16.43
N LEU A 199 -15.33 -17.43 15.56
CA LEU A 199 -15.99 -16.93 14.34
C LEU A 199 -16.35 -18.06 13.38
N TYR A 200 -15.41 -18.95 13.08
CA TYR A 200 -15.63 -20.06 12.14
C TYR A 200 -16.35 -21.26 12.76
N SER A 201 -16.53 -21.27 14.08
CA SER A 201 -17.37 -22.25 14.79
C SER A 201 -18.84 -21.82 14.83
N ASP A 202 -19.15 -20.57 14.52
CA ASP A 202 -20.53 -20.08 14.46
C ASP A 202 -21.22 -20.64 13.22
N SER A 203 -22.30 -21.41 13.41
CA SER A 203 -23.08 -21.97 12.31
C SER A 203 -23.79 -20.93 11.43
N GLN A 204 -23.87 -19.68 11.89
CA GLN A 204 -24.42 -18.55 11.13
C GLN A 204 -23.37 -17.81 10.34
N PHE A 205 -22.08 -18.10 10.54
CA PHE A 205 -21.01 -17.46 9.78
C PHE A 205 -21.04 -17.93 8.33
N SER A 206 -21.18 -16.97 7.41
CA SER A 206 -21.08 -17.22 5.97
C SER A 206 -19.65 -16.92 5.52
N GLU A 207 -19.06 -17.87 4.79
CA GLU A 207 -17.77 -17.64 4.11
C GLU A 207 -17.90 -16.69 2.92
N GLU A 208 -19.12 -16.34 2.52
CA GLU A 208 -19.36 -15.39 1.44
C GLU A 208 -19.04 -13.98 1.91
N ILE A 209 -17.92 -13.46 1.40
CA ILE A 209 -17.41 -12.15 1.74
C ILE A 209 -18.15 -11.09 0.94
N THR A 210 -19.06 -10.41 1.58
CA THR A 210 -19.81 -9.28 1.00
C THR A 210 -19.63 -8.03 1.85
N PRO A 211 -18.46 -7.33 1.75
CA PRO A 211 -18.26 -6.11 2.51
C PRO A 211 -19.18 -4.99 1.99
N GLU A 212 -19.69 -4.20 2.92
CA GLU A 212 -20.49 -3.04 2.56
C GLU A 212 -19.60 -1.90 2.02
N PRO A 213 -20.00 -1.24 0.92
CA PRO A 213 -19.27 -0.08 0.42
C PRO A 213 -19.49 1.12 1.35
N VAL A 214 -18.45 1.53 2.05
CA VAL A 214 -18.50 2.63 3.04
C VAL A 214 -17.81 3.91 2.56
N MET A 215 -17.13 3.86 1.42
CA MET A 215 -16.38 4.98 0.85
C MET A 215 -16.90 5.33 -0.55
N SER A 216 -16.44 6.47 -1.08
CA SER A 216 -16.65 6.85 -2.48
C SER A 216 -15.39 7.49 -3.06
N ARG A 217 -15.30 7.53 -4.38
CA ARG A 217 -14.20 8.21 -5.08
C ARG A 217 -14.09 9.67 -4.69
N GLU A 218 -15.22 10.38 -4.59
CA GLU A 218 -15.26 11.79 -4.22
C GLU A 218 -14.68 12.02 -2.82
N LEU A 219 -14.97 11.11 -1.88
CA LEU A 219 -14.44 11.19 -0.52
C LEU A 219 -12.92 11.00 -0.51
N PHE A 220 -12.38 10.07 -1.33
CA PHE A 220 -10.94 9.93 -1.50
C PHE A 220 -10.30 11.18 -2.10
N ASP A 221 -10.93 11.82 -3.07
CA ASP A 221 -10.43 13.05 -3.69
C ASP A 221 -10.43 14.23 -2.70
N GLN A 222 -11.48 14.37 -1.89
CA GLN A 222 -11.58 15.36 -0.83
C GLN A 222 -10.55 15.10 0.28
N SER A 223 -10.41 13.85 0.71
CA SER A 223 -9.42 13.45 1.72
C SER A 223 -8.01 13.78 1.27
N TYR A 224 -7.68 13.50 0.02
CA TYR A 224 -6.38 13.80 -0.55
C TYR A 224 -6.11 15.30 -0.66
N SER A 225 -7.14 16.09 -0.96
CA SER A 225 -7.05 17.55 -0.99
C SER A 225 -6.79 18.13 0.40
N LEU A 226 -7.40 17.56 1.45
CA LEU A 226 -7.15 17.94 2.84
C LEU A 226 -5.79 17.49 3.34
N LEU A 227 -5.30 16.34 2.90
CA LEU A 227 -3.97 15.82 3.25
C LEU A 227 -2.87 16.85 3.00
N HIS A 228 -2.93 17.56 1.87
CA HIS A 228 -1.93 18.57 1.53
C HIS A 228 -1.91 19.75 2.53
N LYS A 229 -3.03 20.03 3.19
CA LYS A 229 -3.20 21.13 4.15
C LYS A 229 -2.81 20.75 5.57
N VAL A 230 -2.55 19.47 5.85
CA VAL A 230 -2.12 19.02 7.18
C VAL A 230 -0.74 19.61 7.47
N GLU A 231 -0.60 20.23 8.65
CA GLU A 231 0.64 20.85 9.11
C GLU A 231 1.59 19.82 9.72
N VAL A 232 2.89 20.03 9.50
CA VAL A 232 3.95 19.24 10.15
C VAL A 232 4.73 20.19 11.04
N PRO A 233 4.52 20.16 12.36
CA PRO A 233 5.19 21.06 13.32
C PRO A 233 6.70 20.83 13.35
N ASP A 234 7.41 21.86 13.82
CA ASP A 234 8.87 21.83 13.92
C ASP A 234 9.38 20.73 14.85
N LEU A 235 8.65 20.45 15.92
CA LEU A 235 8.96 19.34 16.83
C LEU A 235 9.03 17.99 16.11
N VAL A 236 8.07 17.71 15.24
CA VAL A 236 8.03 16.46 14.42
C VAL A 236 9.19 16.44 13.42
N LYS A 237 9.51 17.59 12.79
CA LYS A 237 10.64 17.69 11.87
C LYS A 237 11.96 17.41 12.60
N ARG A 238 12.16 17.97 13.79
CA ARG A 238 13.35 17.70 14.63
C ARG A 238 13.45 16.23 15.01
N GLY A 239 12.32 15.60 15.41
CA GLY A 239 12.28 14.17 15.70
C GLY A 239 12.67 13.31 14.50
N LEU A 240 12.15 13.61 13.32
CA LEU A 240 12.53 12.91 12.10
C LEU A 240 14.01 13.08 11.77
N ILE A 241 14.54 14.31 11.89
CA ILE A 241 15.97 14.60 11.66
C ILE A 241 16.86 13.87 12.67
N ASP A 242 16.50 13.86 13.97
CA ASP A 242 17.25 13.12 15.00
C ASP A 242 17.32 11.63 14.66
N LEU A 243 16.18 11.02 14.28
CA LEU A 243 16.13 9.62 13.92
C LEU A 243 17.01 9.31 12.69
N LEU A 244 16.93 10.13 11.64
CA LEU A 244 17.77 9.96 10.44
C LEU A 244 19.25 10.17 10.75
N THR A 245 19.59 11.12 11.62
CA THR A 245 20.95 11.33 12.10
C THR A 245 21.50 10.10 12.83
N ARG A 246 20.66 9.46 13.64
CA ARG A 246 21.01 8.19 14.29
C ARG A 246 21.20 7.05 13.29
N PHE A 247 20.40 6.97 12.24
CA PHE A 247 20.58 5.98 11.18
C PHE A 247 21.98 6.09 10.56
N VAL A 248 22.42 7.30 10.23
CA VAL A 248 23.73 7.52 9.61
C VAL A 248 24.88 7.35 10.63
N ASN A 249 24.79 8.02 11.77
CA ASN A 249 25.92 8.14 12.68
C ASN A 249 26.06 6.96 13.66
N GLN A 250 24.95 6.44 14.16
CA GLN A 250 24.92 5.36 15.14
C GLN A 250 24.89 3.98 14.45
N PHE A 251 24.02 3.81 13.45
CA PHE A 251 23.81 2.53 12.76
C PHE A 251 24.61 2.42 11.46
N ARG A 252 25.30 3.49 11.04
CA ARG A 252 26.13 3.54 9.84
C ARG A 252 25.39 3.10 8.58
N LEU A 253 24.15 3.55 8.46
CA LEU A 253 23.37 3.30 7.24
C LEU A 253 23.91 4.16 6.10
N ASP A 254 24.12 3.51 4.97
CA ASP A 254 24.58 4.12 3.72
C ASP A 254 23.89 3.43 2.51
N PRO A 255 24.13 3.88 1.28
CA PRO A 255 23.49 3.28 0.10
C PRO A 255 23.82 1.80 -0.15
N SER A 256 24.83 1.24 0.52
CA SER A 256 25.18 -0.19 0.38
C SER A 256 24.33 -1.11 1.26
N ASN A 257 23.75 -0.57 2.34
CA ASN A 257 23.01 -1.35 3.33
C ASN A 257 21.62 -0.79 3.66
N SER A 258 21.19 0.28 3.01
CA SER A 258 19.85 0.84 3.18
C SER A 258 19.28 1.44 1.90
N LEU A 259 17.95 1.50 1.84
CA LEU A 259 17.19 2.16 0.77
C LEU A 259 16.58 3.48 1.26
N ILE A 260 17.15 4.08 2.28
CA ILE A 260 16.76 5.42 2.72
C ILE A 260 17.43 6.42 1.81
N THR A 261 16.66 6.91 0.84
CA THR A 261 17.11 7.92 -0.13
C THR A 261 16.67 9.30 0.32
N ASP A 262 17.47 10.33 0.01
CA ASP A 262 17.20 11.68 0.50
C ASP A 262 15.80 12.19 0.18
N ARG A 263 15.54 12.43 -1.10
CA ARG A 263 14.28 13.08 -1.50
C ARG A 263 13.09 12.12 -1.48
N SER A 264 13.22 10.94 -2.08
CA SER A 264 12.10 10.00 -2.24
C SER A 264 11.56 9.56 -0.89
N PHE A 265 12.44 9.11 0.00
CA PHE A 265 12.07 8.67 1.34
C PHE A 265 11.44 9.78 2.16
N LEU A 266 12.04 11.00 2.17
CA LEU A 266 11.53 12.13 2.95
C LEU A 266 10.15 12.58 2.49
N VAL A 267 9.94 12.72 1.18
CA VAL A 267 8.63 13.12 0.63
C VAL A 267 7.55 12.10 0.97
N LYS A 268 7.85 10.81 0.81
CA LYS A 268 6.95 9.72 1.16
C LYS A 268 6.64 9.71 2.67
N THR A 269 7.67 9.85 3.52
CA THR A 269 7.51 9.90 4.98
C THR A 269 6.58 11.02 5.41
N VAL A 270 6.83 12.25 4.95
CA VAL A 270 5.97 13.40 5.28
C VAL A 270 4.53 13.16 4.85
N LYS A 271 4.32 12.55 3.70
CA LYS A 271 2.98 12.24 3.19
C LYS A 271 2.24 11.21 4.06
N ILE A 272 2.93 10.17 4.52
CA ILE A 272 2.35 9.17 5.42
C ILE A 272 2.09 9.74 6.82
N LEU A 273 2.97 10.58 7.36
CA LEU A 273 2.73 11.31 8.61
C LEU A 273 1.44 12.15 8.55
N LYS A 274 1.25 12.89 7.46
CA LYS A 274 0.02 13.65 7.23
C LYS A 274 -1.22 12.75 7.11
N ALA A 275 -1.08 11.60 6.45
CA ALA A 275 -2.16 10.62 6.33
C ALA A 275 -2.56 10.08 7.71
N GLN A 276 -1.60 9.74 8.55
CA GLN A 276 -1.85 9.30 9.93
C GLN A 276 -2.61 10.34 10.75
N ALA A 277 -2.18 11.61 10.68
CA ALA A 277 -2.87 12.69 11.38
C ALA A 277 -4.32 12.85 10.90
N LEU A 278 -4.54 12.83 9.59
CA LEU A 278 -5.86 13.00 9.00
C LEU A 278 -6.79 11.80 9.29
N MET A 279 -6.26 10.57 9.28
CA MET A 279 -7.01 9.38 9.71
C MET A 279 -7.45 9.43 11.16
N ASN A 280 -6.71 10.19 11.99
CA ASN A 280 -7.09 10.49 13.39
C ASN A 280 -7.91 11.78 13.54
N GLY A 281 -8.44 12.34 12.45
CA GLY A 281 -9.29 13.53 12.46
C GLY A 281 -8.56 14.83 12.77
N ARG A 282 -7.22 14.87 12.58
CA ARG A 282 -6.36 16.02 12.91
C ARG A 282 -5.83 16.69 11.65
N MET A 283 -5.67 18.01 11.72
CA MET A 283 -5.02 18.82 10.68
C MET A 283 -3.56 19.15 11.04
N GLN A 284 -3.02 18.51 12.05
CA GLN A 284 -1.64 18.66 12.51
C GLN A 284 -1.06 17.31 12.86
N VAL A 285 0.15 17.05 12.41
CA VAL A 285 0.94 15.86 12.77
C VAL A 285 1.44 16.01 14.21
N LEU A 286 1.32 14.95 14.99
CA LEU A 286 1.84 14.89 16.35
C LEU A 286 3.12 14.04 16.41
N PRO A 287 3.97 14.22 17.43
CA PRO A 287 5.20 13.43 17.57
C PRO A 287 4.99 11.91 17.55
N GLU A 288 3.90 11.42 18.15
CA GLU A 288 3.55 9.99 18.15
C GLU A 288 3.26 9.43 16.75
N ASP A 289 2.92 10.28 15.78
CA ASP A 289 2.70 9.85 14.39
C ASP A 289 4.00 9.36 13.73
N LEU A 290 5.18 9.64 14.31
CA LEU A 290 6.45 9.05 13.87
C LEU A 290 6.43 7.51 13.90
N SER A 291 5.50 6.90 14.63
CA SER A 291 5.28 5.45 14.63
C SER A 291 5.04 4.86 13.23
N VAL A 292 4.54 5.66 12.28
CA VAL A 292 4.36 5.23 10.87
C VAL A 292 5.66 4.85 10.19
N LEU A 293 6.83 5.26 10.71
CA LEU A 293 8.13 4.87 10.18
C LEU A 293 8.33 3.35 10.18
N SER A 294 7.66 2.64 11.08
CA SER A 294 7.65 1.17 11.05
C SER A 294 7.11 0.60 9.74
N TYR A 295 6.21 1.31 9.05
CA TYR A 295 5.69 0.90 7.73
C TYR A 295 6.58 1.31 6.55
N LEU A 296 7.53 2.21 6.78
CA LEU A 296 8.41 2.71 5.72
C LEU A 296 9.80 2.09 5.76
N THR A 297 10.17 1.45 6.85
CA THR A 297 11.53 0.94 7.07
C THR A 297 11.67 -0.58 6.90
N THR A 298 10.59 -1.34 6.78
CA THR A 298 10.55 -2.82 6.82
C THR A 298 11.61 -3.49 5.94
N PHE A 299 11.74 -3.07 4.68
CA PHE A 299 12.75 -3.60 3.75
C PHE A 299 13.77 -2.55 3.32
N ARG A 300 13.80 -1.38 4.00
CA ARG A 300 14.72 -0.27 3.66
C ARG A 300 15.91 -0.17 4.58
N VAL A 301 15.86 -0.81 5.73
CA VAL A 301 16.96 -0.87 6.69
C VAL A 301 17.19 -2.32 7.12
N PRO A 302 18.38 -2.66 7.67
CA PRO A 302 18.61 -3.97 8.25
C PRO A 302 17.53 -4.36 9.26
N GLU A 303 17.15 -5.63 9.27
CA GLU A 303 16.04 -6.13 10.06
C GLU A 303 16.18 -5.85 11.57
N GLU A 304 17.38 -5.89 12.10
CA GLU A 304 17.64 -5.58 13.51
C GLU A 304 17.27 -4.13 13.87
N ILE A 305 17.54 -3.19 12.96
CA ILE A 305 17.19 -1.78 13.15
C ILE A 305 15.67 -1.61 13.02
N HIS A 306 15.06 -2.27 12.04
CA HIS A 306 13.62 -2.22 11.85
C HIS A 306 12.86 -2.77 13.07
N ARG A 307 13.28 -3.90 13.62
CA ARG A 307 12.68 -4.49 14.84
C ARG A 307 12.75 -3.54 16.04
N ASN A 308 13.81 -2.74 16.14
CA ASN A 308 13.99 -1.78 17.21
C ASN A 308 13.33 -0.41 16.95
N MET A 309 12.65 -0.24 15.83
CA MET A 309 12.06 1.05 15.44
C MET A 309 11.13 1.65 16.51
N PRO A 310 10.24 0.91 17.16
CA PRO A 310 9.40 1.47 18.22
C PRO A 310 10.20 2.06 19.38
N ALA A 311 11.27 1.39 19.81
CA ALA A 311 12.15 1.88 20.87
C ALA A 311 12.95 3.11 20.41
N LEU A 312 13.47 3.10 19.19
CA LEU A 312 14.19 4.23 18.61
C LEU A 312 13.32 5.47 18.51
N ILE A 313 12.06 5.32 18.13
CA ILE A 313 11.09 6.42 18.08
C ILE A 313 10.82 6.95 19.49
N ALA A 314 10.56 6.07 20.45
CA ALA A 314 10.31 6.48 21.84
C ALA A 314 11.48 7.26 22.44
N GLU A 315 12.71 6.80 22.25
CA GLU A 315 13.92 7.51 22.68
C GLU A 315 14.08 8.88 21.98
N THR A 316 13.80 8.92 20.67
CA THR A 316 13.85 10.16 19.91
C THR A 316 12.84 11.19 20.44
N LEU A 317 11.62 10.76 20.75
CA LEU A 317 10.59 11.63 21.31
C LEU A 317 10.96 12.19 22.67
N GLN A 318 11.63 11.41 23.53
CA GLN A 318 12.15 11.90 24.81
C GLN A 318 13.21 12.97 24.61
N ARG A 319 14.18 12.75 23.72
CA ARG A 319 15.30 13.68 23.45
C ARG A 319 14.87 15.00 22.81
N VAL A 320 13.84 14.99 21.99
CA VAL A 320 13.38 16.19 21.26
C VAL A 320 12.36 16.97 22.08
N GLY A 321 11.73 16.34 23.09
CA GLY A 321 10.79 16.97 24.02
C GLY A 321 11.48 17.72 25.17
N GLU A 322 12.77 17.47 25.38
CA GLU A 322 13.65 18.21 26.29
C GLU A 322 14.22 19.45 25.59
#